data_b50381a0e3db93fa08af213d57baedd5
#
_entry.id   b50381a0e3db93fa08af213d57baedd5
#
_cell.length_a   1.000
_cell.length_b   1.000
_cell.length_c   1.000
_cell.angle_alpha   90.00
_cell.angle_beta   90.00
_cell.angle_gamma   90.00
#
_symmetry.space_group_name_H-M   'P 1'
#
loop_
_entity.id
_entity.type
_entity.pdbx_description
1 polymer ?
#
loop_
_entity_poly.entity_id
_entity_poly.type
_entity_poly.pdbx_seq_one_letter_code
_entity_poly.pdbx_strand_id
1 'polypeptide(L)'
;MPNHPEPDVTTAPPPPRPVRVPSYVEALTPHLFVPSRARPVRAKHRELTADTHVRPHSHPWAQVAISTTGVIRLTVPHGAYIVPPSRALWIPPGVEHAVTMVEDADLRTLYFHQPPGRCGPAVARAQEEPWRQCRVLEVSDLLRA
;
A
#
# COMPACT_ATOMS: atom_id res chain seq x y z
N MET A 1 43.21 -20.30 49.94
CA MET A 1 42.94 -20.15 48.52
C MET A 1 42.51 -18.71 48.30
N PRO A 2 43.34 -17.91 47.68
CA PRO A 2 42.92 -16.55 47.38
C PRO A 2 41.80 -16.59 46.33
N ASN A 3 40.70 -15.97 46.68
CA ASN A 3 39.54 -15.77 45.79
C ASN A 3 39.96 -14.76 44.74
N HIS A 4 40.13 -15.18 43.49
CA HIS A 4 40.30 -14.27 42.40
C HIS A 4 38.91 -13.73 42.07
N PRO A 5 38.69 -12.39 42.14
CA PRO A 5 37.46 -11.85 41.62
C PRO A 5 37.44 -12.09 40.10
N GLU A 6 36.36 -12.71 39.63
CA GLU A 6 36.10 -12.77 38.19
C GLU A 6 36.02 -11.36 37.65
N PRO A 7 36.60 -11.07 36.48
CA PRO A 7 36.44 -9.76 35.88
C PRO A 7 34.95 -9.53 35.58
N ASP A 8 34.43 -8.48 36.15
CA ASP A 8 33.08 -7.99 35.83
C ASP A 8 33.03 -7.67 34.34
N VAL A 9 32.45 -8.58 33.56
CA VAL A 9 32.24 -8.35 32.12
C VAL A 9 31.08 -7.39 31.98
N THR A 10 31.38 -6.12 32.17
CA THR A 10 30.43 -5.05 31.86
C THR A 10 30.24 -5.07 30.35
N THR A 11 29.24 -5.77 29.88
CA THR A 11 28.82 -5.73 28.50
C THR A 11 28.38 -4.27 28.20
N ALA A 12 29.07 -3.62 27.28
CA ALA A 12 28.66 -2.28 26.81
C ALA A 12 27.21 -2.37 26.30
N PRO A 13 26.37 -1.37 26.56
CA PRO A 13 25.01 -1.36 26.02
C PRO A 13 25.08 -1.46 24.49
N PRO A 14 24.15 -2.18 23.86
CA PRO A 14 24.13 -2.25 22.40
C PRO A 14 24.00 -0.86 21.79
N PRO A 15 24.63 -0.60 20.64
CA PRO A 15 24.52 0.70 19.98
C PRO A 15 23.04 1.01 19.73
N PRO A 16 22.62 2.28 19.86
CA PRO A 16 21.25 2.65 19.57
C PRO A 16 20.89 2.21 18.13
N ARG A 17 19.69 1.65 17.95
CA ARG A 17 19.20 1.32 16.60
C ARG A 17 19.21 2.59 15.77
N PRO A 18 19.72 2.54 14.51
CA PRO A 18 19.66 3.69 13.65
C PRO A 18 18.19 4.14 13.52
N VAL A 19 17.93 5.40 13.83
CA VAL A 19 16.61 6.00 13.65
C VAL A 19 16.39 6.11 12.15
N ARG A 20 15.42 5.35 11.61
CA ARG A 20 15.04 5.50 10.22
C ARG A 20 14.32 6.82 10.05
N VAL A 21 14.85 7.68 9.20
CA VAL A 21 14.19 8.92 8.81
C VAL A 21 13.10 8.55 7.81
N PRO A 22 11.82 8.87 8.07
CA PRO A 22 10.76 8.58 7.12
C PRO A 22 10.97 9.38 5.83
N SER A 23 10.79 8.71 4.69
CA SER A 23 10.80 9.32 3.37
C SER A 23 9.38 9.60 2.91
N TYR A 24 9.15 10.79 2.38
CA TYR A 24 7.86 11.19 1.81
C TYR A 24 7.98 11.31 0.30
N VAL A 25 7.08 10.67 -0.43
CA VAL A 25 7.04 10.73 -1.89
C VAL A 25 5.65 11.15 -2.36
N GLU A 26 5.62 11.86 -3.48
CA GLU A 26 4.35 12.18 -4.13
C GLU A 26 3.81 10.94 -4.85
N ALA A 27 2.49 10.86 -4.99
CA ALA A 27 1.90 9.93 -5.93
C ALA A 27 2.48 10.21 -7.32
N LEU A 28 2.75 9.13 -8.09
CA LEU A 28 3.30 9.30 -9.44
C LEU A 28 2.43 10.25 -10.27
N THR A 29 3.09 11.03 -11.11
CA THR A 29 2.46 12.03 -11.96
C THR A 29 1.22 11.47 -12.64
N PRO A 30 0.01 11.94 -12.27
CA PRO A 30 -1.23 11.28 -12.66
C PRO A 30 -1.41 11.14 -14.17
N HIS A 31 -0.94 12.12 -14.95
CA HIS A 31 -1.12 12.13 -16.41
C HIS A 31 -0.42 10.98 -17.15
N LEU A 32 0.56 10.30 -16.52
CA LEU A 32 1.26 9.16 -17.12
C LEU A 32 0.45 7.86 -17.05
N PHE A 33 -0.47 7.76 -16.11
CA PHE A 33 -1.18 6.52 -15.80
C PHE A 33 -2.70 6.72 -15.71
N VAL A 34 -3.22 7.78 -16.30
CA VAL A 34 -4.65 8.08 -16.24
C VAL A 34 -5.42 7.06 -17.08
N PRO A 35 -6.32 6.27 -16.47
CA PRO A 35 -7.19 5.40 -17.24
C PRO A 35 -8.26 6.22 -17.98
N SER A 36 -8.70 5.70 -19.09
CA SER A 36 -9.72 6.34 -19.91
C SER A 36 -10.65 5.30 -20.51
N ARG A 37 -11.72 5.76 -21.16
CA ARG A 37 -12.61 4.86 -21.87
C ARG A 37 -11.88 4.05 -22.96
N ALA A 38 -10.92 4.69 -23.63
CA ALA A 38 -10.11 4.05 -24.69
C ALA A 38 -9.03 3.11 -24.10
N ARG A 39 -8.52 3.44 -22.91
CA ARG A 39 -7.53 2.64 -22.19
C ARG A 39 -8.01 2.46 -20.74
N PRO A 40 -8.96 1.54 -20.51
CA PRO A 40 -9.65 1.47 -19.23
C PRO A 40 -8.82 0.95 -18.06
N VAL A 41 -7.70 0.29 -18.33
CA VAL A 41 -6.79 -0.23 -17.30
C VAL A 41 -5.38 0.29 -17.55
N ARG A 42 -4.77 0.87 -16.53
CA ARG A 42 -3.38 1.30 -16.54
C ARG A 42 -2.65 0.66 -15.36
N ALA A 43 -1.46 0.18 -15.61
CA ALA A 43 -0.64 -0.47 -14.60
C ALA A 43 0.63 0.33 -14.33
N LYS A 44 1.04 0.41 -13.07
CA LYS A 44 2.34 0.96 -12.67
C LYS A 44 2.99 0.09 -11.61
N HIS A 45 4.31 0.21 -11.49
CA HIS A 45 5.12 -0.54 -10.57
C HIS A 45 6.11 0.38 -9.87
N ARG A 46 6.27 0.23 -8.55
CA ARG A 46 7.29 0.93 -7.76
C ARG A 46 7.88 0.00 -6.72
N GLU A 47 9.19 0.04 -6.58
CA GLU A 47 9.88 -0.52 -5.43
C GLU A 47 10.11 0.60 -4.40
N LEU A 48 9.61 0.41 -3.19
CA LEU A 48 9.68 1.40 -2.12
C LEU A 48 10.25 0.77 -0.87
N THR A 49 11.14 1.49 -0.22
CA THR A 49 11.77 1.04 1.03
C THR A 49 10.83 1.22 2.22
N ALA A 50 11.07 0.45 3.30
CA ALA A 50 10.38 0.64 4.57
C ALA A 50 10.43 2.11 5.01
N ASP A 51 9.41 2.55 5.73
CA ASP A 51 9.22 3.93 6.18
C ASP A 51 9.07 4.97 5.05
N THR A 52 8.78 4.53 3.83
CA THR A 52 8.36 5.43 2.77
C THR A 52 6.86 5.70 2.89
N HIS A 53 6.49 6.96 2.81
CA HIS A 53 5.10 7.42 2.88
C HIS A 53 4.73 8.08 1.55
N VAL A 54 3.72 7.53 0.88
CA VAL A 54 3.07 8.21 -0.24
C VAL A 54 2.07 9.20 0.34
N ARG A 55 2.24 10.49 -0.02
CA ARG A 55 1.42 11.57 0.54
C ARG A 55 -0.07 11.38 0.26
N PRO A 56 -0.95 11.86 1.16
CA PRO A 56 -2.39 11.79 0.95
C PRO A 56 -2.79 12.40 -0.40
N HIS A 57 -3.59 11.68 -1.13
CA HIS A 57 -4.11 12.09 -2.44
C HIS A 57 -5.41 11.37 -2.77
N SER A 58 -6.11 11.85 -3.75
CA SER A 58 -7.28 11.21 -4.33
C SER A 58 -7.23 11.34 -5.85
N HIS A 59 -8.01 10.52 -6.53
CA HIS A 59 -8.16 10.59 -7.98
C HIS A 59 -9.54 10.10 -8.41
N PRO A 60 -10.03 10.51 -9.59
CA PRO A 60 -11.39 10.18 -10.03
C PRO A 60 -11.54 8.78 -10.63
N TRP A 61 -10.54 7.94 -10.54
CA TRP A 61 -10.58 6.54 -10.99
C TRP A 61 -10.37 5.58 -9.84
N ALA A 62 -10.73 4.32 -10.04
CA ALA A 62 -10.53 3.25 -9.07
C ALA A 62 -9.09 2.71 -9.10
N GLN A 63 -8.66 2.14 -8.01
CA GLN A 63 -7.31 1.58 -7.86
C GLN A 63 -7.36 0.23 -7.17
N VAL A 64 -6.55 -0.71 -7.68
CA VAL A 64 -6.18 -1.92 -6.94
C VAL A 64 -4.68 -1.87 -6.66
N ALA A 65 -4.30 -1.96 -5.40
CA ALA A 65 -2.91 -1.97 -4.97
C ALA A 65 -2.56 -3.37 -4.46
N ILE A 66 -1.44 -3.90 -4.95
CA ILE A 66 -0.91 -5.22 -4.58
C ILE A 66 0.56 -5.05 -4.25
N SER A 67 0.99 -5.55 -3.09
CA SER A 67 2.41 -5.72 -2.81
C SER A 67 2.80 -7.16 -3.09
N THR A 68 3.78 -7.40 -3.94
CA THR A 68 4.28 -8.77 -4.18
C THR A 68 5.24 -9.23 -3.08
N THR A 69 5.86 -8.27 -2.40
CA THR A 69 6.69 -8.48 -1.20
C THR A 69 6.44 -7.36 -0.22
N GLY A 70 6.51 -7.64 1.07
CA GLY A 70 6.37 -6.64 2.13
C GLY A 70 4.92 -6.24 2.43
N VAL A 71 4.74 -5.67 3.60
CA VAL A 71 3.45 -5.22 4.13
C VAL A 71 3.30 -3.72 3.90
N ILE A 72 2.15 -3.30 3.42
CA ILE A 72 1.79 -1.90 3.29
C ILE A 72 0.62 -1.56 4.22
N ARG A 73 0.55 -0.28 4.61
CA ARG A 73 -0.58 0.26 5.36
C ARG A 73 -1.23 1.38 4.54
N LEU A 74 -2.51 1.25 4.32
CA LEU A 74 -3.33 2.30 3.74
C LEU A 74 -4.02 3.08 4.84
N THR A 75 -3.93 4.40 4.80
CA THR A 75 -4.67 5.29 5.69
C THR A 75 -5.73 6.05 4.90
N VAL A 76 -6.95 6.01 5.38
CA VAL A 76 -8.12 6.74 4.84
C VAL A 76 -8.78 7.54 5.96
N PRO A 77 -9.72 8.48 5.68
CA PRO A 77 -10.30 9.32 6.71
C PRO A 77 -10.93 8.59 7.90
N HIS A 78 -11.44 7.37 7.70
CA HIS A 78 -12.11 6.63 8.78
C HIS A 78 -11.26 5.50 9.38
N GLY A 79 -9.99 5.35 9.00
CA GLY A 79 -9.17 4.30 9.58
C GLY A 79 -7.98 3.89 8.72
N ALA A 80 -7.45 2.72 9.02
CA ALA A 80 -6.29 2.18 8.32
C ALA A 80 -6.49 0.70 8.01
N TYR A 81 -5.87 0.25 6.91
CA TYR A 81 -5.87 -1.13 6.47
C TYR A 81 -4.44 -1.64 6.38
N ILE A 82 -4.19 -2.80 6.93
CA ILE A 82 -2.91 -3.52 6.77
C ILE A 82 -3.06 -4.51 5.63
N VAL A 83 -2.19 -4.42 4.64
CA VAL A 83 -2.28 -5.23 3.41
C VAL A 83 -0.99 -6.03 3.23
N PRO A 84 -1.03 -7.33 3.55
CA PRO A 84 0.10 -8.24 3.32
C PRO A 84 0.16 -8.66 1.84
N PRO A 85 1.25 -9.32 1.39
CA PRO A 85 1.40 -9.73 -0.01
C PRO A 85 0.32 -10.67 -0.55
N SER A 86 -0.40 -11.37 0.34
CA SER A 86 -1.50 -12.26 -0.05
C SER A 86 -2.82 -11.55 -0.33
N ARG A 87 -2.87 -10.24 -0.15
CA ARG A 87 -4.09 -9.44 -0.28
C ARG A 87 -3.90 -8.31 -1.26
N ALA A 88 -5.00 -7.90 -1.87
CA ALA A 88 -5.10 -6.69 -2.68
C ALA A 88 -6.02 -5.68 -1.99
N LEU A 89 -5.79 -4.41 -2.27
CA LEU A 89 -6.59 -3.33 -1.73
C LEU A 89 -7.36 -2.65 -2.86
N TRP A 90 -8.68 -2.60 -2.72
CA TRP A 90 -9.55 -1.81 -3.59
C TRP A 90 -9.75 -0.41 -3.00
N ILE A 91 -9.49 0.61 -3.81
CA ILE A 91 -9.72 2.02 -3.46
C ILE A 91 -10.68 2.59 -4.49
N PRO A 92 -11.92 2.95 -4.09
CA PRO A 92 -12.88 3.52 -5.03
C PRO A 92 -12.49 4.94 -5.45
N PRO A 93 -13.08 5.45 -6.56
CA PRO A 93 -12.84 6.82 -7.00
C PRO A 93 -13.13 7.86 -5.91
N GLY A 94 -12.30 8.89 -5.82
CA GLY A 94 -12.51 10.05 -4.96
C GLY A 94 -12.16 9.87 -3.48
N VAL A 95 -11.77 8.68 -3.05
CA VAL A 95 -11.37 8.46 -1.66
C VAL A 95 -9.95 8.94 -1.44
N GLU A 96 -9.78 9.88 -0.50
CA GLU A 96 -8.46 10.32 -0.08
C GLU A 96 -7.74 9.20 0.65
N HIS A 97 -6.51 8.94 0.26
CA HIS A 97 -5.70 7.87 0.85
C HIS A 97 -4.22 8.21 0.88
N ALA A 98 -3.54 7.66 1.87
CA ALA A 98 -2.08 7.69 2.00
C ALA A 98 -1.57 6.28 2.19
N VAL A 99 -0.40 5.98 1.68
CA VAL A 99 0.20 4.65 1.76
C VAL A 99 1.52 4.72 2.51
N THR A 100 1.72 3.83 3.47
CA THR A 100 2.96 3.68 4.21
C THR A 100 3.54 2.30 3.96
N MET A 101 4.82 2.24 3.60
CA MET A 101 5.55 0.99 3.51
C MET A 101 5.99 0.58 4.91
N VAL A 102 5.36 -0.46 5.46
CA VAL A 102 5.75 -1.03 6.76
C VAL A 102 7.07 -1.79 6.62
N GLU A 103 7.25 -2.43 5.47
CA GLU A 103 8.48 -3.13 5.05
C GLU A 103 8.86 -2.65 3.65
N ASP A 104 10.07 -3.02 3.19
CA ASP A 104 10.43 -2.86 1.78
C ASP A 104 9.38 -3.58 0.92
N ALA A 105 8.80 -2.89 -0.03
CA ALA A 105 7.67 -3.40 -0.79
C ALA A 105 7.83 -3.20 -2.29
N ASP A 106 7.43 -4.20 -3.04
CA ASP A 106 7.25 -4.14 -4.49
C ASP A 106 5.77 -3.86 -4.75
N LEU A 107 5.44 -2.58 -4.92
CA LEU A 107 4.07 -2.11 -5.05
C LEU A 107 3.65 -2.09 -6.51
N ARG A 108 2.61 -2.86 -6.83
CA ARG A 108 1.98 -2.88 -8.14
C ARG A 108 0.58 -2.31 -8.04
N THR A 109 0.27 -1.41 -8.95
CA THR A 109 -0.99 -0.68 -8.94
C THR A 109 -1.68 -0.82 -10.28
N LEU A 110 -2.97 -1.11 -10.24
CA LEU A 110 -3.86 -1.06 -11.39
C LEU A 110 -4.84 0.10 -11.19
N TYR A 111 -4.94 0.97 -12.19
CA TYR A 111 -5.95 2.01 -12.24
C TYR A 111 -7.03 1.62 -13.24
N PHE A 112 -8.28 1.80 -12.84
CA PHE A 112 -9.45 1.41 -13.64
C PHE A 112 -10.32 2.62 -13.93
N HIS A 113 -10.62 2.82 -15.22
CA HIS A 113 -11.66 3.75 -15.61
C HIS A 113 -13.00 3.24 -15.11
N GLN A 114 -13.77 4.15 -14.49
CA GLN A 114 -15.13 3.85 -14.04
C GLN A 114 -16.10 4.69 -14.87
N PRO A 115 -17.12 4.07 -15.49
CA PRO A 115 -18.18 4.82 -16.13
C PRO A 115 -18.88 5.75 -15.14
N PRO A 116 -19.38 6.92 -15.58
CA PRO A 116 -20.10 7.84 -14.69
C PRO A 116 -21.25 7.14 -13.95
N GLY A 117 -21.31 7.36 -12.62
CA GLY A 117 -22.33 6.78 -11.76
C GLY A 117 -22.16 5.29 -11.45
N ARG A 118 -21.08 4.64 -11.91
CA ARG A 118 -20.78 3.24 -11.63
C ARG A 118 -19.50 3.13 -10.81
N CYS A 119 -19.44 2.07 -9.99
CA CYS A 119 -18.25 1.78 -9.18
C CYS A 119 -18.08 0.26 -9.04
N GLY A 120 -16.83 -0.19 -9.21
CA GLY A 120 -16.49 -1.59 -9.09
C GLY A 120 -16.54 -2.36 -10.40
N PRO A 121 -16.42 -3.70 -10.34
CA PRO A 121 -16.54 -4.55 -11.52
C PRO A 121 -17.92 -4.47 -12.15
N ALA A 122 -18.08 -5.01 -13.35
CA ALA A 122 -19.35 -5.02 -14.07
C ALA A 122 -20.34 -5.98 -13.39
N VAL A 123 -21.00 -5.51 -12.33
CA VAL A 123 -22.01 -6.21 -11.55
C VAL A 123 -23.34 -5.48 -11.60
N ALA A 124 -24.42 -6.14 -11.19
CA ALA A 124 -25.73 -5.50 -11.05
C ALA A 124 -25.65 -4.34 -10.05
N ARG A 125 -26.42 -3.26 -10.27
CA ARG A 125 -26.40 -2.07 -9.38
C ARG A 125 -26.63 -2.41 -7.91
N ALA A 126 -27.46 -3.38 -7.61
CA ALA A 126 -27.68 -3.83 -6.24
C ALA A 126 -26.43 -4.41 -5.57
N GLN A 127 -25.41 -4.78 -6.33
CA GLN A 127 -24.16 -5.36 -5.85
C GLN A 127 -22.99 -4.35 -5.87
N GLU A 128 -23.22 -3.10 -6.27
CA GLU A 128 -22.19 -2.07 -6.33
C GLU A 128 -21.78 -1.48 -4.98
N GLU A 129 -22.71 -1.41 -4.03
CA GLU A 129 -22.49 -0.68 -2.78
C GLU A 129 -21.21 -1.07 -2.05
N PRO A 130 -20.84 -2.37 -1.92
CA PRO A 130 -19.58 -2.73 -1.30
C PRO A 130 -18.34 -2.17 -1.99
N TRP A 131 -18.42 -1.89 -3.30
CA TRP A 131 -17.31 -1.37 -4.10
C TRP A 131 -17.15 0.15 -3.98
N ARG A 132 -18.05 0.83 -3.30
CA ARG A 132 -17.96 2.26 -3.00
C ARG A 132 -17.11 2.54 -1.76
N GLN A 133 -16.62 1.50 -1.12
CA GLN A 133 -15.75 1.59 0.05
C GLN A 133 -14.43 0.87 -0.22
N CYS A 134 -13.36 1.27 0.48
CA CYS A 134 -12.12 0.53 0.46
C CYS A 134 -12.35 -0.90 0.95
N ARG A 135 -11.72 -1.87 0.29
CA ARG A 135 -11.85 -3.29 0.62
C ARG A 135 -10.51 -4.00 0.49
N VAL A 136 -10.24 -4.90 1.42
CA VAL A 136 -9.13 -5.85 1.30
C VAL A 136 -9.66 -7.12 0.65
N LEU A 137 -9.04 -7.51 -0.47
CA LEU A 137 -9.45 -8.65 -1.29
C LEU A 137 -8.41 -9.75 -1.22
N GLU A 138 -8.84 -11.00 -1.38
CA GLU A 138 -7.92 -12.11 -1.60
C GLU A 138 -7.38 -12.07 -3.02
N VAL A 139 -6.08 -12.35 -3.15
CA VAL A 139 -5.43 -12.43 -4.46
C VAL A 139 -5.11 -13.88 -4.75
N SER A 140 -5.60 -14.40 -5.87
CA SER A 140 -5.25 -15.74 -6.34
C SER A 140 -3.81 -15.77 -6.83
N ASP A 141 -3.17 -16.95 -6.79
CA ASP A 141 -1.80 -17.12 -7.29
C ASP A 141 -1.66 -16.72 -8.76
N LEU A 142 -2.70 -16.95 -9.56
CA LEU A 142 -2.72 -16.56 -10.97
C LEU A 142 -2.63 -15.03 -11.13
N LEU A 143 -3.31 -14.28 -10.29
CA LEU A 143 -3.29 -12.82 -10.34
C LEU A 143 -1.94 -12.26 -9.85
N ARG A 144 -1.22 -13.01 -9.03
CA ARG A 144 0.11 -12.64 -8.50
C ARG A 144 1.25 -13.01 -9.44
N ALA A 145 1.02 -13.91 -10.35
CA ALA A 145 2.01 -14.42 -11.29
C ALA A 145 2.53 -13.36 -12.30
#